data_c2a9444b59a02ba8864f167e15db7458
#
_entry.id   c2a9444b59a02ba8864f167e15db7458
#
_cell.length_a   1.000
_cell.length_b   1.000
_cell.length_c   1.000
_cell.angle_alpha   90.00
_cell.angle_beta   90.00
_cell.angle_gamma   90.00
#
_symmetry.space_group_name_H-M   'P 1'
#
loop_
_entity.id
_entity.type
_entity.pdbx_description
1 polymer ?
#
loop_
_entity_poly.entity_id
_entity_poly.type
_entity_poly.pdbx_seq_one_letter_code
_entity_poly.pdbx_strand_id
1 'polypeptide(L)'
;MKMFRHLSSVFAIATIAPLALAATLAATPAIAQADQLPNPDWVALLSDYEKNYWQAPTDAGHGGKVLHADTMKLDEDLAVAINHKAAENLDKDGLNAQRKRALVDSDLQAEETMPDALGPVLGKYMSEGLKSEKLNAVADIFSFNVASTYASKRAAMHPRPYLNRAESSYGGTNDLAGLPATLDIKQSPSWLEHMPGYSNLQKNSSYPSGHTTGAYSWGIALAGMIPELAPQIMARTSEAGNNRIVLGVHYPLDIMGGRIGASAQNGQYWHNEFASSIVPASRQLRDYLVSRCAADGHG
;
A
#
# COMPACT_ATOMS: atom_id res chain seq x y z
N MET A 1 37.64 -31.34 21.15
CA MET A 1 37.00 -31.04 22.46
C MET A 1 36.75 -29.51 22.52
N LYS A 2 35.53 -29.06 22.12
CA LYS A 2 34.92 -27.78 22.50
C LYS A 2 33.45 -27.88 22.15
N MET A 3 32.66 -27.76 23.20
CA MET A 3 31.20 -27.92 23.26
C MET A 3 30.47 -26.81 22.49
N PHE A 4 29.58 -27.18 21.57
CA PHE A 4 28.53 -26.29 21.08
C PHE A 4 27.31 -26.44 21.99
N ARG A 5 26.95 -25.37 22.69
CA ARG A 5 25.74 -25.28 23.48
C ARG A 5 24.57 -24.97 22.53
N HIS A 6 23.60 -25.87 22.50
CA HIS A 6 22.29 -25.64 21.95
C HIS A 6 21.56 -24.58 22.78
N LEU A 7 21.19 -23.46 22.17
CA LEU A 7 20.18 -22.55 22.68
C LEU A 7 18.82 -23.00 22.14
N SER A 8 18.10 -23.73 22.95
CA SER A 8 16.68 -24.01 22.73
C SER A 8 15.89 -22.78 23.15
N SER A 9 15.41 -22.00 22.17
CA SER A 9 14.45 -20.92 22.39
C SER A 9 13.08 -21.55 22.64
N VAL A 10 12.67 -21.55 23.90
CA VAL A 10 11.32 -21.89 24.34
C VAL A 10 10.41 -20.71 23.92
N PHE A 11 9.57 -20.92 22.92
CA PHE A 11 8.45 -20.04 22.64
C PHE A 11 7.41 -20.24 23.75
N ALA A 12 7.32 -19.27 24.65
CA ALA A 12 6.23 -19.21 25.60
C ALA A 12 4.94 -18.85 24.83
N ILE A 13 4.04 -19.82 24.72
CA ILE A 13 2.66 -19.59 24.31
C ILE A 13 2.00 -18.78 25.43
N ALA A 14 1.80 -17.49 25.21
CA ALA A 14 1.01 -16.68 26.12
C ALA A 14 -0.44 -17.14 26.02
N THR A 15 -0.93 -17.84 27.04
CA THR A 15 -2.34 -18.11 27.22
C THR A 15 -3.06 -16.79 27.47
N ILE A 16 -3.82 -16.33 26.47
CA ILE A 16 -4.71 -15.16 26.60
C ILE A 16 -5.90 -15.63 27.44
N ALA A 17 -5.90 -15.25 28.72
CA ALA A 17 -7.09 -15.42 29.57
C ALA A 17 -8.24 -14.55 29.00
N PRO A 18 -9.49 -15.04 29.03
CA PRO A 18 -10.62 -14.25 28.57
C PRO A 18 -10.83 -13.08 29.54
N LEU A 19 -10.41 -11.88 29.15
CA LEU A 19 -10.83 -10.66 29.82
C LEU A 19 -12.28 -10.43 29.44
N ALA A 20 -13.21 -10.87 30.29
CA ALA A 20 -14.60 -10.46 30.23
C ALA A 20 -14.69 -8.97 30.58
N LEU A 21 -14.51 -8.10 29.58
CA LEU A 21 -14.77 -6.68 29.70
C LEU A 21 -16.28 -6.49 29.62
N ALA A 22 -16.96 -6.56 30.75
CA ALA A 22 -18.32 -6.06 30.89
C ALA A 22 -18.27 -4.53 30.76
N ALA A 23 -18.26 -4.02 29.51
CA ALA A 23 -18.46 -2.61 29.26
C ALA A 23 -19.92 -2.29 29.55
N THR A 24 -20.19 -1.66 30.68
CA THR A 24 -21.41 -0.89 30.86
C THR A 24 -21.46 0.14 29.74
N LEU A 25 -22.39 -0.06 28.83
CA LEU A 25 -22.77 0.93 27.82
C LEU A 25 -23.34 2.16 28.57
N ALA A 26 -22.48 3.03 29.06
CA ALA A 26 -22.88 4.39 29.37
C ALA A 26 -23.41 4.98 28.06
N ALA A 27 -24.63 5.55 28.11
CA ALA A 27 -25.19 6.28 26.99
C ALA A 27 -24.13 7.23 26.46
N THR A 28 -23.64 6.98 25.26
CA THR A 28 -22.72 7.89 24.59
C THR A 28 -23.45 9.24 24.51
N PRO A 29 -22.89 10.34 25.04
CA PRO A 29 -23.45 11.66 24.77
C PRO A 29 -23.55 11.77 23.24
N ALA A 30 -24.68 12.28 22.74
CA ALA A 30 -24.82 12.62 21.35
C ALA A 30 -23.59 13.50 21.00
N ILE A 31 -22.63 12.93 20.29
CA ILE A 31 -21.54 13.70 19.75
C ILE A 31 -22.24 14.67 18.81
N ALA A 32 -22.20 15.96 19.15
CA ALA A 32 -22.66 16.99 18.24
C ALA A 32 -22.02 16.65 16.89
N GLN A 33 -22.85 16.55 15.86
CA GLN A 33 -22.39 16.14 14.53
C GLN A 33 -21.32 17.17 14.15
N ALA A 34 -20.07 16.77 14.33
CA ALA A 34 -18.94 17.62 13.97
C ALA A 34 -19.07 17.90 12.48
N ASP A 35 -18.83 19.13 12.06
CA ASP A 35 -18.86 19.48 10.65
C ASP A 35 -18.03 18.48 9.87
N GLN A 36 -18.63 17.88 8.83
CA GLN A 36 -17.92 16.89 8.02
C GLN A 36 -16.71 17.52 7.34
N LEU A 37 -15.56 16.88 7.45
CA LEU A 37 -14.37 17.29 6.74
C LEU A 37 -14.57 17.02 5.23
N PRO A 38 -14.21 17.98 4.37
CA PRO A 38 -14.20 17.76 2.93
C PRO A 38 -13.15 16.73 2.53
N ASN A 39 -13.30 16.16 1.33
CA ASN A 39 -12.26 15.31 0.75
C ASN A 39 -10.95 16.10 0.64
N PRO A 40 -9.79 15.49 0.97
CA PRO A 40 -8.51 16.16 0.83
C PRO A 40 -8.26 16.60 -0.62
N ASP A 41 -7.80 17.83 -0.80
CA ASP A 41 -7.22 18.24 -2.08
C ASP A 41 -5.82 17.63 -2.20
N TRP A 42 -5.72 16.57 -2.97
CA TRP A 42 -4.49 15.81 -3.15
C TRP A 42 -3.37 16.62 -3.80
N VAL A 43 -3.70 17.54 -4.70
CA VAL A 43 -2.69 18.38 -5.35
C VAL A 43 -2.11 19.36 -4.35
N ALA A 44 -2.96 20.02 -3.56
CA ALA A 44 -2.51 20.92 -2.49
C ALA A 44 -1.75 20.17 -1.39
N LEU A 45 -2.27 19.03 -0.94
CA LEU A 45 -1.64 18.18 0.10
C LEU A 45 -0.22 17.74 -0.31
N LEU A 46 -0.06 17.26 -1.53
CA LEU A 46 1.23 16.78 -2.02
C LEU A 46 2.17 17.93 -2.38
N SER A 47 1.66 19.13 -2.67
CA SER A 47 2.50 20.28 -3.03
C SER A 47 3.48 20.66 -1.92
N ASP A 48 3.09 20.53 -0.66
CA ASP A 48 3.97 20.78 0.48
C ASP A 48 5.10 19.75 0.62
N TYR A 49 4.82 18.50 0.30
CA TYR A 49 5.82 17.45 0.20
C TYR A 49 6.71 17.66 -1.04
N GLU A 50 6.09 17.92 -2.18
CA GLU A 50 6.75 18.05 -3.47
C GLU A 50 7.75 19.22 -3.51
N LYS A 51 7.47 20.35 -2.88
CA LYS A 51 8.35 21.54 -2.90
C LYS A 51 9.78 21.27 -2.44
N ASN A 52 10.01 20.18 -1.70
CA ASN A 52 11.34 19.81 -1.22
C ASN A 52 12.12 18.96 -2.21
N TYR A 53 11.46 18.37 -3.21
CA TYR A 53 12.04 17.36 -4.09
C TYR A 53 11.79 17.64 -5.57
N TRP A 54 10.77 18.41 -5.90
CA TRP A 54 10.32 18.68 -7.25
C TRP A 54 10.42 20.16 -7.61
N GLN A 55 10.67 20.42 -8.90
CA GLN A 55 10.73 21.76 -9.47
C GLN A 55 9.98 21.80 -10.81
N ALA A 56 9.75 23.01 -11.34
CA ALA A 56 9.30 23.17 -12.72
C ALA A 56 10.40 22.72 -13.69
N PRO A 57 10.06 22.13 -14.85
CA PRO A 57 11.02 21.86 -15.91
C PRO A 57 11.77 23.13 -16.33
N THR A 58 13.07 23.01 -16.60
CA THR A 58 13.90 24.14 -17.05
C THR A 58 13.70 24.46 -18.51
N ASP A 59 13.28 23.47 -19.33
CA ASP A 59 13.05 23.65 -20.76
C ASP A 59 11.61 24.07 -21.03
N ALA A 60 11.44 25.10 -21.85
CA ALA A 60 10.12 25.56 -22.26
C ALA A 60 9.37 24.49 -23.10
N GLY A 61 8.07 24.34 -22.85
CA GLY A 61 7.23 23.40 -23.59
C GLY A 61 7.08 22.01 -22.96
N HIS A 62 7.80 21.72 -21.88
CA HIS A 62 7.62 20.51 -21.10
C HIS A 62 6.66 20.75 -19.95
N GLY A 63 5.70 19.81 -19.78
CA GLY A 63 4.73 19.85 -18.68
C GLY A 63 5.18 19.04 -17.47
N GLY A 64 4.43 19.15 -16.38
CA GLY A 64 4.66 18.38 -15.17
C GLY A 64 5.69 19.00 -14.23
N LYS A 65 6.33 18.15 -13.42
CA LYS A 65 7.35 18.51 -12.45
C LYS A 65 8.55 17.58 -12.60
N VAL A 66 9.74 18.10 -12.36
CA VAL A 66 11.00 17.36 -12.44
C VAL A 66 11.63 17.28 -11.05
N LEU A 67 12.16 16.11 -10.68
CA LEU A 67 12.92 15.96 -9.45
C LEU A 67 14.23 16.76 -9.51
N HIS A 68 14.65 17.33 -8.39
CA HIS A 68 16.00 17.84 -8.25
C HIS A 68 17.02 16.74 -8.57
N ALA A 69 18.11 17.05 -9.26
CA ALA A 69 19.04 16.07 -9.80
C ALA A 69 19.56 15.05 -8.79
N ASP A 70 19.98 15.50 -7.61
CA ASP A 70 20.46 14.61 -6.55
C ASP A 70 19.36 13.69 -5.99
N THR A 71 18.15 14.23 -5.88
CA THR A 71 16.96 13.48 -5.46
C THR A 71 16.59 12.44 -6.50
N MET A 72 16.60 12.81 -7.78
CA MET A 72 16.31 11.90 -8.89
C MET A 72 17.29 10.74 -8.90
N LYS A 73 18.59 11.05 -8.80
CA LYS A 73 19.61 10.01 -8.75
C LYS A 73 19.40 9.04 -7.59
N LEU A 74 19.13 9.54 -6.39
CA LEU A 74 18.91 8.69 -5.22
C LEU A 74 17.67 7.83 -5.38
N ASP A 75 16.56 8.40 -5.88
CA ASP A 75 15.28 7.71 -6.07
C ASP A 75 15.42 6.59 -7.11
N GLU A 76 16.16 6.84 -8.19
CA GLU A 76 16.49 5.86 -9.22
C GLU A 76 17.41 4.76 -8.70
N ASP A 77 18.51 5.11 -8.03
CA ASP A 77 19.45 4.15 -7.48
C ASP A 77 18.75 3.20 -6.48
N LEU A 78 17.87 3.73 -5.63
CA LEU A 78 17.09 2.92 -4.70
C LEU A 78 16.07 2.03 -5.42
N ALA A 79 15.40 2.55 -6.45
CA ALA A 79 14.45 1.76 -7.23
C ALA A 79 15.15 0.57 -7.90
N VAL A 80 16.31 0.80 -8.53
CA VAL A 80 17.13 -0.24 -9.15
C VAL A 80 17.62 -1.25 -8.10
N ALA A 81 18.17 -0.78 -6.98
CA ALA A 81 18.71 -1.65 -5.94
C ALA A 81 17.63 -2.58 -5.34
N ILE A 82 16.45 -2.05 -5.03
CA ILE A 82 15.32 -2.84 -4.50
C ILE A 82 14.82 -3.86 -5.54
N ASN A 83 14.68 -3.43 -6.80
CA ASN A 83 14.25 -4.31 -7.90
C ASN A 83 15.26 -5.44 -8.15
N HIS A 84 16.57 -5.14 -8.17
CA HIS A 84 17.63 -6.13 -8.33
C HIS A 84 17.66 -7.11 -7.16
N LYS A 85 17.54 -6.62 -5.93
CA LYS A 85 17.48 -7.48 -4.74
C LYS A 85 16.31 -8.45 -4.80
N ALA A 86 15.17 -7.98 -5.24
CA ALA A 86 13.99 -8.82 -5.46
C ALA A 86 14.12 -9.77 -6.66
N ALA A 87 15.12 -9.57 -7.51
CA ALA A 87 15.44 -10.45 -8.64
C ALA A 87 16.46 -11.55 -8.31
N GLU A 88 16.84 -11.71 -7.06
CA GLU A 88 17.71 -12.80 -6.62
C GLU A 88 16.91 -14.11 -6.45
N ASN A 89 17.57 -15.25 -6.69
CA ASN A 89 17.01 -16.59 -6.47
C ASN A 89 15.66 -16.83 -7.16
N LEU A 90 15.58 -16.49 -8.43
CA LEU A 90 14.38 -16.71 -9.25
C LEU A 90 14.25 -18.18 -9.66
N ASP A 91 13.00 -18.65 -9.73
CA ASP A 91 12.66 -19.92 -10.37
C ASP A 91 12.74 -19.82 -11.90
N LYS A 92 12.41 -20.94 -12.60
CA LYS A 92 12.42 -21.01 -14.06
C LYS A 92 11.47 -20.02 -14.76
N ASP A 93 10.47 -19.53 -14.04
CA ASP A 93 9.47 -18.58 -14.55
C ASP A 93 9.85 -17.12 -14.21
N GLY A 94 11.04 -16.91 -13.66
CA GLY A 94 11.54 -15.59 -13.26
C GLY A 94 10.88 -15.04 -11.98
N LEU A 95 10.37 -15.94 -11.13
CA LEU A 95 9.64 -15.60 -9.91
C LEU A 95 10.31 -16.20 -8.66
N ASN A 96 10.11 -15.53 -7.54
CA ASN A 96 10.35 -16.04 -6.19
C ASN A 96 9.15 -15.68 -5.32
N ALA A 97 9.18 -16.00 -4.04
CA ALA A 97 8.06 -15.76 -3.13
C ALA A 97 7.65 -14.28 -3.07
N GLN A 98 8.62 -13.35 -3.01
CA GLN A 98 8.35 -11.91 -2.97
C GLN A 98 7.71 -11.43 -4.28
N ARG A 99 8.23 -11.85 -5.42
CA ARG A 99 7.68 -11.47 -6.72
C ARG A 99 6.27 -12.02 -6.93
N LYS A 100 5.99 -13.26 -6.51
CA LYS A 100 4.63 -13.83 -6.54
C LYS A 100 3.66 -13.00 -5.70
N ARG A 101 4.06 -12.59 -4.50
CA ARG A 101 3.27 -11.69 -3.66
C ARG A 101 3.09 -10.31 -4.30
N ALA A 102 4.13 -9.76 -4.92
CA ALA A 102 4.05 -8.49 -5.63
C ALA A 102 3.06 -8.52 -6.81
N LEU A 103 2.95 -9.67 -7.50
CA LEU A 103 1.93 -9.84 -8.53
C LEU A 103 0.50 -9.85 -7.96
N VAL A 104 0.27 -10.55 -6.85
CA VAL A 104 -1.04 -10.50 -6.16
C VAL A 104 -1.39 -9.06 -5.80
N ASP A 105 -0.46 -8.31 -5.21
CA ASP A 105 -0.68 -6.89 -4.86
C ASP A 105 -0.92 -6.00 -6.09
N SER A 106 -0.52 -6.43 -7.28
CA SER A 106 -0.73 -5.68 -8.52
C SER A 106 -2.16 -5.70 -9.03
N ASP A 107 -2.97 -6.64 -8.59
CA ASP A 107 -4.38 -6.75 -8.97
C ASP A 107 -5.26 -5.73 -8.24
N LEU A 108 -4.72 -5.09 -7.20
CA LEU A 108 -5.40 -4.08 -6.39
C LEU A 108 -6.73 -4.60 -5.82
N GLN A 109 -6.69 -5.82 -5.28
CA GLN A 109 -7.83 -6.47 -4.63
C GLN A 109 -7.56 -6.58 -3.13
N ALA A 110 -8.38 -5.88 -2.32
CA ALA A 110 -8.21 -5.86 -0.87
C ALA A 110 -8.36 -7.25 -0.24
N GLU A 111 -9.28 -8.05 -0.78
CA GLU A 111 -9.57 -9.42 -0.35
C GLU A 111 -8.46 -10.42 -0.64
N GLU A 112 -7.53 -10.08 -1.52
CA GLU A 112 -6.33 -10.89 -1.81
C GLU A 112 -5.10 -10.34 -1.09
N THR A 113 -4.99 -9.01 -0.93
CA THR A 113 -3.82 -8.35 -0.36
C THR A 113 -3.83 -8.32 1.18
N MET A 114 -4.98 -8.01 1.80
CA MET A 114 -5.04 -7.72 3.24
C MET A 114 -5.16 -8.93 4.16
N PRO A 115 -5.80 -10.05 3.78
CA PRO A 115 -6.01 -11.16 4.71
C PRO A 115 -4.75 -11.74 5.32
N ASP A 116 -3.66 -11.87 4.55
CA ASP A 116 -2.42 -12.47 5.05
C ASP A 116 -1.71 -11.61 6.12
N ALA A 117 -2.09 -10.33 6.27
CA ALA A 117 -1.69 -9.49 7.39
C ALA A 117 -2.11 -10.04 8.76
N LEU A 118 -3.17 -10.83 8.80
CA LEU A 118 -3.72 -11.45 10.00
C LEU A 118 -3.09 -12.83 10.30
N GLY A 119 -2.15 -13.28 9.48
CA GLY A 119 -1.52 -14.59 9.60
C GLY A 119 -2.36 -15.73 9.01
N PRO A 120 -1.86 -16.98 9.07
CA PRO A 120 -2.41 -18.08 8.28
C PRO A 120 -3.82 -18.53 8.70
N VAL A 121 -4.19 -18.37 9.97
CA VAL A 121 -5.52 -18.79 10.45
C VAL A 121 -6.55 -17.69 10.25
N LEU A 122 -6.35 -16.53 10.87
CA LEU A 122 -7.30 -15.43 10.79
C LEU A 122 -7.39 -14.86 9.37
N GLY A 123 -6.27 -14.83 8.65
CA GLY A 123 -6.25 -14.38 7.25
C GLY A 123 -7.09 -15.28 6.36
N LYS A 124 -7.02 -16.61 6.52
CA LYS A 124 -7.90 -17.54 5.81
C LYS A 124 -9.37 -17.23 6.08
N TYR A 125 -9.75 -17.05 7.35
CA TYR A 125 -11.15 -16.75 7.71
C TYR A 125 -11.58 -15.39 7.13
N MET A 126 -10.73 -14.36 7.21
CA MET A 126 -11.06 -13.07 6.63
C MET A 126 -11.27 -13.17 5.11
N SER A 127 -10.40 -13.86 4.38
CA SER A 127 -10.56 -14.07 2.94
C SER A 127 -11.86 -14.82 2.61
N GLU A 128 -12.16 -15.89 3.34
CA GLU A 128 -13.43 -16.62 3.19
C GLU A 128 -14.66 -15.74 3.50
N GLY A 129 -14.57 -14.90 4.53
CA GLY A 129 -15.63 -13.98 4.93
C GLY A 129 -15.91 -12.89 3.90
N LEU A 130 -14.86 -12.32 3.31
CA LEU A 130 -14.99 -11.34 2.24
C LEU A 130 -15.58 -11.97 0.97
N LYS A 131 -15.06 -13.11 0.53
CA LYS A 131 -15.55 -13.83 -0.67
C LYS A 131 -16.97 -14.36 -0.55
N SER A 132 -17.43 -14.65 0.66
CA SER A 132 -18.80 -15.14 0.93
C SER A 132 -19.78 -14.05 1.37
N GLU A 133 -19.39 -12.77 1.23
CA GLU A 133 -20.20 -11.59 1.60
C GLU A 133 -20.60 -11.53 3.09
N LYS A 134 -19.97 -12.32 3.95
CA LYS A 134 -20.19 -12.29 5.40
C LYS A 134 -19.49 -11.12 6.09
N LEU A 135 -18.57 -10.47 5.40
CA LEU A 135 -17.84 -9.29 5.84
C LEU A 135 -18.12 -8.09 4.94
N ASN A 136 -19.40 -7.90 4.56
CA ASN A 136 -19.81 -6.82 3.66
C ASN A 136 -19.48 -5.42 4.21
N ALA A 137 -19.64 -5.16 5.51
CA ALA A 137 -19.28 -3.87 6.08
C ALA A 137 -17.77 -3.59 6.00
N VAL A 138 -16.93 -4.63 6.08
CA VAL A 138 -15.47 -4.51 5.86
C VAL A 138 -15.17 -4.28 4.38
N ALA A 139 -15.84 -5.01 3.50
CA ALA A 139 -15.69 -4.83 2.04
C ALA A 139 -16.10 -3.43 1.60
N ASP A 140 -17.19 -2.89 2.15
CA ASP A 140 -17.65 -1.52 1.89
C ASP A 140 -16.55 -0.49 2.25
N ILE A 141 -15.92 -0.62 3.43
CA ILE A 141 -14.83 0.28 3.81
C ILE A 141 -13.66 0.18 2.84
N PHE A 142 -13.29 -1.02 2.41
CA PHE A 142 -12.23 -1.20 1.42
C PHE A 142 -12.57 -0.58 0.07
N SER A 143 -13.85 -0.58 -0.32
CA SER A 143 -14.30 0.00 -1.58
C SER A 143 -14.38 1.53 -1.55
N PHE A 144 -14.84 2.12 -0.45
CA PHE A 144 -15.08 3.56 -0.34
C PHE A 144 -13.84 4.38 -0.01
N ASN A 145 -12.82 3.76 0.58
CA ASN A 145 -11.69 4.48 1.13
C ASN A 145 -10.49 4.60 0.16
N VAL A 146 -10.65 4.28 -1.11
CA VAL A 146 -9.57 4.44 -2.11
C VAL A 146 -9.73 5.75 -2.86
N ALA A 147 -8.86 6.71 -2.56
CA ALA A 147 -8.87 7.99 -3.23
C ALA A 147 -8.25 7.93 -4.64
N SER A 148 -8.77 8.78 -5.54
CA SER A 148 -8.25 8.90 -6.88
C SER A 148 -6.95 9.71 -6.92
N THR A 149 -5.88 9.13 -7.45
CA THR A 149 -4.60 9.80 -7.68
C THR A 149 -4.52 10.54 -9.03
N TYR A 150 -5.60 10.61 -9.79
CA TYR A 150 -5.58 11.05 -11.18
C TYR A 150 -5.13 12.51 -11.37
N ALA A 151 -5.63 13.44 -10.54
CA ALA A 151 -5.27 14.84 -10.62
C ALA A 151 -3.77 15.06 -10.35
N SER A 152 -3.25 14.45 -9.29
CA SER A 152 -1.82 14.52 -8.92
C SER A 152 -0.93 13.89 -9.98
N LYS A 153 -1.35 12.76 -10.57
CA LYS A 153 -0.61 12.13 -11.67
C LYS A 153 -0.46 13.04 -12.88
N ARG A 154 -1.52 13.74 -13.26
CA ARG A 154 -1.46 14.70 -14.36
C ARG A 154 -0.62 15.93 -14.04
N ALA A 155 -0.55 16.33 -12.78
CA ALA A 155 0.29 17.44 -12.35
C ALA A 155 1.77 17.09 -12.37
N ALA A 156 2.15 15.84 -12.03
CA ALA A 156 3.54 15.42 -11.96
C ALA A 156 4.10 14.93 -13.31
N MET A 157 3.33 14.16 -14.09
CA MET A 157 3.74 13.58 -15.37
C MET A 157 5.02 12.72 -15.33
N HIS A 158 5.37 12.15 -14.16
CA HIS A 158 6.60 11.40 -13.94
C HIS A 158 6.59 10.04 -14.66
N PRO A 159 7.59 9.69 -15.50
CA PRO A 159 7.66 8.42 -16.20
C PRO A 159 7.93 7.27 -15.22
N ARG A 160 7.57 6.06 -15.62
CA ARG A 160 7.83 4.88 -14.79
C ARG A 160 9.28 4.39 -14.95
N PRO A 161 9.86 3.71 -13.93
CA PRO A 161 11.26 3.29 -13.95
C PRO A 161 11.66 2.43 -15.15
N TYR A 162 10.75 1.61 -15.65
CA TYR A 162 11.01 0.69 -16.77
C TYR A 162 10.86 1.32 -18.17
N LEU A 163 10.36 2.55 -18.25
CA LEU A 163 10.16 3.23 -19.54
C LEU A 163 11.41 3.97 -19.99
N ASN A 164 11.55 4.09 -21.31
CA ASN A 164 12.52 5.00 -21.89
C ASN A 164 12.06 6.46 -21.68
N ARG A 165 12.77 7.19 -20.83
CA ARG A 165 12.40 8.59 -20.51
C ARG A 165 12.55 9.54 -21.68
N ALA A 166 13.42 9.22 -22.66
CA ALA A 166 13.59 10.02 -23.85
C ALA A 166 12.35 10.00 -24.76
N GLU A 167 11.47 9.01 -24.58
CA GLU A 167 10.19 8.89 -25.31
C GLU A 167 9.03 9.54 -24.55
N SER A 168 9.27 10.07 -23.38
CA SER A 168 8.26 10.73 -22.55
C SER A 168 8.32 12.24 -22.70
N SER A 169 7.24 12.93 -22.34
CA SER A 169 7.20 14.40 -22.26
C SER A 169 7.73 14.92 -20.91
N TYR A 170 8.35 14.04 -20.09
CA TYR A 170 8.86 14.38 -18.78
C TYR A 170 10.21 15.07 -18.87
N GLY A 171 10.30 16.23 -18.26
CA GLY A 171 11.51 17.05 -18.25
C GLY A 171 11.94 17.47 -19.65
N GLY A 172 12.97 18.28 -19.72
CA GLY A 172 13.59 18.69 -20.96
C GLY A 172 14.99 18.11 -21.13
N THR A 173 15.61 18.44 -22.24
CA THR A 173 16.98 17.99 -22.55
C THR A 173 17.98 18.37 -21.46
N ASN A 174 17.84 19.56 -20.86
CA ASN A 174 18.73 20.04 -19.78
C ASN A 174 18.43 19.33 -18.45
N ASP A 175 17.15 19.09 -18.16
CA ASP A 175 16.72 18.43 -16.91
C ASP A 175 17.19 16.98 -16.84
N LEU A 176 17.31 16.32 -17.99
CA LEU A 176 17.72 14.91 -18.11
C LEU A 176 19.17 14.74 -18.54
N ALA A 177 19.94 15.82 -18.67
CA ALA A 177 21.33 15.77 -19.13
C ALA A 177 22.19 14.90 -18.20
N GLY A 178 22.91 13.95 -18.78
CA GLY A 178 23.78 13.04 -18.04
C GLY A 178 23.07 11.85 -17.36
N LEU A 179 21.74 11.78 -17.45
CA LEU A 179 20.97 10.63 -16.94
C LEU A 179 20.79 9.55 -18.01
N PRO A 180 20.72 8.26 -17.62
CA PRO A 180 20.48 7.20 -18.58
C PRO A 180 19.06 7.32 -19.16
N ALA A 181 18.90 7.02 -20.45
CA ALA A 181 17.58 7.00 -21.08
C ALA A 181 16.66 5.93 -20.49
N THR A 182 17.23 4.81 -20.02
CA THR A 182 16.53 3.68 -19.40
C THR A 182 17.26 3.25 -18.14
N LEU A 183 16.51 2.84 -17.13
CA LEU A 183 17.08 2.21 -15.94
C LEU A 183 17.21 0.69 -16.13
N ASP A 184 18.19 0.08 -15.47
CA ASP A 184 18.37 -1.38 -15.48
C ASP A 184 17.34 -2.06 -14.55
N ILE A 185 16.08 -2.09 -14.98
CA ILE A 185 15.00 -2.74 -14.25
C ILE A 185 14.88 -4.20 -14.70
N LYS A 186 15.02 -5.13 -13.78
CA LYS A 186 14.86 -6.58 -14.00
C LYS A 186 13.37 -6.93 -14.06
N GLN A 187 12.83 -6.90 -15.24
CA GLN A 187 11.46 -7.36 -15.51
C GLN A 187 11.46 -8.83 -15.93
N SER A 188 10.41 -9.56 -15.59
CA SER A 188 10.13 -10.87 -16.16
C SER A 188 9.09 -10.71 -17.27
N PRO A 189 9.24 -11.37 -18.43
CA PRO A 189 8.22 -11.39 -19.46
C PRO A 189 6.84 -11.81 -18.93
N SER A 190 6.80 -12.78 -18.02
CA SER A 190 5.57 -13.24 -17.38
C SER A 190 4.88 -12.17 -16.51
N TRP A 191 5.61 -11.16 -16.05
CA TRP A 191 4.98 -10.06 -15.30
C TRP A 191 4.15 -9.16 -16.19
N LEU A 192 4.67 -8.89 -17.38
CA LEU A 192 4.02 -8.04 -18.37
C LEU A 192 2.70 -8.65 -18.83
N GLU A 193 2.67 -9.99 -18.91
CA GLU A 193 1.49 -10.75 -19.31
C GLU A 193 0.44 -10.85 -18.18
N HIS A 194 0.89 -10.88 -16.92
CA HIS A 194 0.02 -11.09 -15.75
C HIS A 194 -0.37 -9.81 -15.02
N MET A 195 0.18 -8.63 -15.38
CA MET A 195 -0.23 -7.36 -14.77
C MET A 195 -1.44 -6.77 -15.49
N PRO A 196 -2.64 -6.80 -14.88
CA PRO A 196 -3.81 -6.15 -15.46
C PRO A 196 -3.53 -4.66 -15.74
N GLY A 197 -3.85 -4.22 -16.94
CA GLY A 197 -3.70 -2.82 -17.31
C GLY A 197 -2.27 -2.34 -17.54
N TYR A 198 -1.28 -3.24 -17.67
CA TYR A 198 0.11 -2.86 -17.94
C TYR A 198 0.26 -1.88 -19.12
N SER A 199 -0.48 -2.11 -20.21
CA SER A 199 -0.50 -1.20 -21.36
C SER A 199 -0.97 0.22 -21.01
N ASN A 200 -1.80 0.36 -19.97
CA ASN A 200 -2.25 1.65 -19.47
C ASN A 200 -1.22 2.31 -18.54
N LEU A 201 -0.38 1.52 -17.88
CA LEU A 201 0.67 2.04 -17.01
C LEU A 201 1.68 2.90 -17.79
N GLN A 202 1.97 2.56 -19.04
CA GLN A 202 2.88 3.32 -19.90
C GLN A 202 2.40 4.75 -20.13
N LYS A 203 1.10 4.97 -20.13
CA LYS A 203 0.46 6.27 -20.41
C LYS A 203 0.18 7.09 -19.16
N ASN A 204 0.40 6.53 -17.98
CA ASN A 204 0.10 7.17 -16.71
C ASN A 204 1.38 7.50 -15.95
N SER A 205 1.42 8.71 -15.36
CA SER A 205 2.47 9.11 -14.43
C SER A 205 2.67 8.06 -13.34
N SER A 206 3.93 7.82 -12.96
CA SER A 206 4.24 6.97 -11.81
C SER A 206 3.79 7.63 -10.50
N TYR A 207 4.06 8.92 -10.34
CA TYR A 207 3.81 9.67 -9.09
C TYR A 207 2.40 10.29 -9.04
N PRO A 208 1.71 10.20 -7.89
CA PRO A 208 1.95 9.26 -6.78
C PRO A 208 1.42 7.85 -7.09
N SER A 209 1.86 6.84 -6.32
CA SER A 209 1.44 5.46 -6.53
C SER A 209 0.00 5.20 -6.08
N GLY A 210 -0.90 4.90 -7.02
CA GLY A 210 -2.29 4.54 -6.73
C GLY A 210 -2.44 3.21 -5.98
N HIS A 211 -1.62 2.21 -6.31
CA HIS A 211 -1.61 0.93 -5.60
C HIS A 211 -1.17 1.08 -4.15
N THR A 212 -0.15 1.92 -3.89
CA THR A 212 0.25 2.23 -2.51
C THR A 212 -0.86 2.97 -1.78
N THR A 213 -1.54 3.90 -2.46
CA THR A 213 -2.71 4.57 -1.90
C THR A 213 -3.77 3.56 -1.47
N GLY A 214 -4.15 2.62 -2.33
CA GLY A 214 -5.12 1.57 -2.01
C GLY A 214 -4.66 0.72 -0.83
N ALA A 215 -3.45 0.16 -0.89
CA ALA A 215 -2.92 -0.67 0.18
C ALA A 215 -2.90 0.05 1.53
N TYR A 216 -2.46 1.32 1.57
CA TYR A 216 -2.46 2.10 2.82
C TYR A 216 -3.87 2.50 3.26
N SER A 217 -4.79 2.76 2.34
CA SER A 217 -6.18 3.00 2.69
C SER A 217 -6.79 1.79 3.40
N TRP A 218 -6.61 0.61 2.86
CA TRP A 218 -7.10 -0.64 3.46
C TRP A 218 -6.38 -0.99 4.76
N GLY A 219 -5.04 -0.88 4.76
CA GLY A 219 -4.23 -1.24 5.92
C GLY A 219 -4.50 -0.36 7.13
N ILE A 220 -4.61 0.95 6.96
CA ILE A 220 -4.94 1.88 8.05
C ILE A 220 -6.35 1.58 8.58
N ALA A 221 -7.32 1.37 7.69
CA ALA A 221 -8.68 1.03 8.08
C ALA A 221 -8.73 -0.30 8.85
N LEU A 222 -8.07 -1.34 8.35
CA LEU A 222 -8.00 -2.65 9.00
C LEU A 222 -7.29 -2.58 10.37
N ALA A 223 -6.19 -1.83 10.46
CA ALA A 223 -5.48 -1.60 11.72
C ALA A 223 -6.36 -0.89 12.76
N GLY A 224 -7.26 -0.02 12.32
CA GLY A 224 -8.26 0.60 13.19
C GLY A 224 -9.37 -0.35 13.64
N MET A 225 -9.75 -1.30 12.80
CA MET A 225 -10.75 -2.32 13.16
C MET A 225 -10.20 -3.37 14.13
N ILE A 226 -8.91 -3.74 14.00
CA ILE A 226 -8.21 -4.72 14.87
C ILE A 226 -6.87 -4.13 15.32
N PRO A 227 -6.88 -3.16 16.26
CA PRO A 227 -5.66 -2.48 16.69
C PRO A 227 -4.65 -3.41 17.37
N GLU A 228 -5.07 -4.56 17.88
CA GLU A 228 -4.18 -5.58 18.46
C GLU A 228 -3.21 -6.16 17.42
N LEU A 229 -3.58 -6.15 16.16
CA LEU A 229 -2.76 -6.62 15.03
C LEU A 229 -2.21 -5.46 14.17
N ALA A 230 -2.36 -4.21 14.61
CA ALA A 230 -1.94 -3.05 13.83
C ALA A 230 -0.47 -3.11 13.38
N PRO A 231 0.52 -3.53 14.18
CA PRO A 231 1.90 -3.63 13.72
C PRO A 231 2.06 -4.58 12.52
N GLN A 232 1.44 -5.76 12.56
CA GLN A 232 1.51 -6.75 11.49
C GLN A 232 0.78 -6.26 10.24
N ILE A 233 -0.39 -5.65 10.42
CA ILE A 233 -1.18 -5.07 9.33
C ILE A 233 -0.39 -3.97 8.65
N MET A 234 0.22 -3.06 9.39
CA MET A 234 1.01 -1.98 8.82
C MET A 234 2.31 -2.45 8.16
N ALA A 235 2.93 -3.53 8.68
CA ALA A 235 4.07 -4.16 8.02
C ALA A 235 3.67 -4.73 6.64
N ARG A 236 2.56 -5.47 6.58
CA ARG A 236 2.03 -6.00 5.30
C ARG A 236 1.62 -4.90 4.33
N THR A 237 0.99 -3.85 4.85
CA THR A 237 0.63 -2.65 4.09
C THR A 237 1.86 -1.99 3.45
N SER A 238 2.93 -1.85 4.24
CA SER A 238 4.20 -1.29 3.75
C SER A 238 4.84 -2.18 2.68
N GLU A 239 4.78 -3.50 2.86
CA GLU A 239 5.24 -4.48 1.86
C GLU A 239 4.47 -4.32 0.54
N ALA A 240 3.13 -4.22 0.58
CA ALA A 240 2.32 -4.04 -0.62
C ALA A 240 2.68 -2.77 -1.40
N GLY A 241 2.94 -1.66 -0.70
CA GLY A 241 3.48 -0.45 -1.31
C GLY A 241 4.84 -0.69 -1.94
N ASN A 242 5.79 -1.29 -1.20
CA ASN A 242 7.15 -1.57 -1.67
C ASN A 242 7.18 -2.57 -2.85
N ASN A 243 6.21 -3.46 -2.94
CA ASN A 243 6.08 -4.41 -4.04
C ASN A 243 5.90 -3.73 -5.41
N ARG A 244 5.49 -2.46 -5.43
CA ARG A 244 5.47 -1.67 -6.68
C ARG A 244 6.88 -1.35 -7.18
N ILE A 245 7.86 -1.18 -6.26
CA ILE A 245 9.27 -1.01 -6.62
C ILE A 245 9.87 -2.37 -7.03
N VAL A 246 9.52 -3.44 -6.32
CA VAL A 246 9.88 -4.82 -6.69
C VAL A 246 9.50 -5.13 -8.14
N LEU A 247 8.31 -4.70 -8.57
CA LEU A 247 7.86 -4.84 -9.96
C LEU A 247 8.50 -3.83 -10.93
N GLY A 248 9.29 -2.87 -10.45
CA GLY A 248 9.94 -1.85 -11.28
C GLY A 248 8.98 -0.84 -11.91
N VAL A 249 7.78 -0.68 -11.36
CA VAL A 249 6.74 0.21 -11.92
C VAL A 249 6.60 1.53 -11.18
N HIS A 250 7.29 1.69 -10.05
CA HIS A 250 7.29 2.88 -9.21
C HIS A 250 8.64 3.14 -8.57
N TYR A 251 8.88 4.38 -8.18
CA TYR A 251 10.03 4.83 -7.39
C TYR A 251 9.66 4.94 -5.90
N PRO A 252 10.65 5.00 -4.99
CA PRO A 252 10.40 5.26 -3.56
C PRO A 252 9.55 6.49 -3.27
N LEU A 253 9.79 7.61 -3.95
CA LEU A 253 9.01 8.84 -3.76
C LEU A 253 7.55 8.70 -4.20
N ASP A 254 7.26 7.87 -5.21
CA ASP A 254 5.89 7.56 -5.62
C ASP A 254 5.13 6.86 -4.48
N ILE A 255 5.82 5.94 -3.81
CA ILE A 255 5.28 5.20 -2.65
C ILE A 255 5.01 6.17 -1.49
N MET A 256 5.93 7.09 -1.22
CA MET A 256 5.76 8.12 -0.19
C MET A 256 4.57 9.02 -0.49
N GLY A 257 4.43 9.50 -1.72
CA GLY A 257 3.27 10.31 -2.14
C GLY A 257 1.94 9.57 -1.98
N GLY A 258 1.88 8.30 -2.39
CA GLY A 258 0.70 7.45 -2.22
C GLY A 258 0.32 7.24 -0.75
N ARG A 259 1.32 7.02 0.12
CA ARG A 259 1.15 6.87 1.56
C ARG A 259 0.62 8.14 2.23
N ILE A 260 1.16 9.31 1.87
CA ILE A 260 0.72 10.60 2.40
C ILE A 260 -0.77 10.82 2.08
N GLY A 261 -1.15 10.65 0.81
CA GLY A 261 -2.52 10.82 0.38
C GLY A 261 -3.49 9.85 1.06
N ALA A 262 -3.12 8.56 1.17
CA ALA A 262 -3.93 7.57 1.87
C ALA A 262 -4.13 7.92 3.35
N SER A 263 -3.08 8.43 4.02
CA SER A 263 -3.18 8.84 5.44
C SER A 263 -4.16 10.00 5.63
N ALA A 264 -4.10 11.00 4.75
CA ALA A 264 -5.03 12.14 4.80
C ALA A 264 -6.47 11.71 4.50
N GLN A 265 -6.67 10.85 3.50
CA GLN A 265 -7.99 10.31 3.17
C GLN A 265 -8.59 9.50 4.31
N ASN A 266 -7.80 8.64 4.95
CA ASN A 266 -8.25 7.88 6.12
C ASN A 266 -8.58 8.82 7.30
N GLY A 267 -7.77 9.85 7.55
CA GLY A 267 -8.05 10.83 8.59
C GLY A 267 -9.40 11.52 8.40
N GLN A 268 -9.70 11.95 7.18
CA GLN A 268 -10.98 12.54 6.80
C GLN A 268 -12.12 11.53 6.95
N TYR A 269 -11.97 10.31 6.42
CA TYR A 269 -12.97 9.27 6.49
C TYR A 269 -13.28 8.87 7.94
N TRP A 270 -12.27 8.72 8.78
CA TRP A 270 -12.46 8.41 10.19
C TRP A 270 -13.16 9.53 10.95
N HIS A 271 -12.84 10.78 10.66
CA HIS A 271 -13.56 11.90 11.27
C HIS A 271 -15.06 11.84 10.94
N ASN A 272 -15.38 11.60 9.67
CA ASN A 272 -16.75 11.64 9.18
C ASN A 272 -17.55 10.38 9.51
N GLU A 273 -16.93 9.20 9.42
CA GLU A 273 -17.62 7.90 9.33
C GLU A 273 -17.22 6.91 10.44
N PHE A 274 -16.48 7.34 11.48
CA PHE A 274 -15.98 6.41 12.50
C PHE A 274 -17.11 5.62 13.18
N ALA A 275 -18.14 6.31 13.66
CA ALA A 275 -19.23 5.69 14.39
C ALA A 275 -20.21 4.94 13.47
N SER A 276 -20.44 5.45 12.26
CA SER A 276 -21.40 4.92 11.30
C SER A 276 -20.88 3.73 10.48
N SER A 277 -19.59 3.67 10.24
CA SER A 277 -18.99 2.69 9.34
C SER A 277 -17.86 1.87 9.98
N ILE A 278 -16.84 2.50 10.57
CA ILE A 278 -15.68 1.78 11.13
C ILE A 278 -16.07 0.90 12.31
N VAL A 279 -16.86 1.41 13.25
CA VAL A 279 -17.29 0.65 14.45
C VAL A 279 -18.13 -0.58 14.08
N PRO A 280 -19.18 -0.48 13.23
CA PRO A 280 -19.91 -1.65 12.77
C PRO A 280 -19.05 -2.69 12.06
N ALA A 281 -18.16 -2.26 11.15
CA ALA A 281 -17.26 -3.17 10.45
C ALA A 281 -16.29 -3.88 11.39
N SER A 282 -15.73 -3.16 12.36
CA SER A 282 -14.88 -3.74 13.40
C SER A 282 -15.62 -4.83 14.18
N ARG A 283 -16.85 -4.59 14.59
CA ARG A 283 -17.68 -5.60 15.28
C ARG A 283 -17.93 -6.81 14.40
N GLN A 284 -18.40 -6.59 13.17
CA GLN A 284 -18.65 -7.67 12.22
C GLN A 284 -17.42 -8.54 11.99
N LEU A 285 -16.25 -7.93 11.79
CA LEU A 285 -15.01 -8.63 11.57
C LEU A 285 -14.62 -9.48 12.80
N ARG A 286 -14.65 -8.88 13.99
CA ARG A 286 -14.30 -9.56 15.25
C ARG A 286 -15.22 -10.73 15.54
N ASP A 287 -16.54 -10.51 15.47
CA ASP A 287 -17.56 -11.54 15.74
C ASP A 287 -17.39 -12.70 14.76
N TYR A 288 -17.16 -12.40 13.49
CA TYR A 288 -16.92 -13.41 12.47
C TYR A 288 -15.66 -14.23 12.76
N LEU A 289 -14.51 -13.58 13.01
CA LEU A 289 -13.26 -14.26 13.30
C LEU A 289 -13.34 -15.13 14.56
N VAL A 290 -13.95 -14.62 15.64
CA VAL A 290 -14.15 -15.37 16.88
C VAL A 290 -15.05 -16.59 16.63
N SER A 291 -16.14 -16.43 15.90
CA SER A 291 -17.05 -17.54 15.57
C SER A 291 -16.35 -18.64 14.77
N ARG A 292 -15.48 -18.25 13.82
CA ARG A 292 -14.70 -19.20 13.03
C ARG A 292 -13.63 -19.92 13.85
N CYS A 293 -12.93 -19.20 14.71
CA CYS A 293 -11.96 -19.81 15.64
C CYS A 293 -12.65 -20.85 16.56
N ALA A 294 -13.80 -20.52 17.12
CA ALA A 294 -14.54 -21.43 17.98
C ALA A 294 -15.03 -22.67 17.21
N ALA A 295 -15.51 -22.51 15.99
CA ALA A 295 -15.97 -23.62 15.13
C ALA A 295 -14.84 -24.59 14.76
N ASP A 296 -13.63 -24.08 14.55
CA ASP A 296 -12.47 -24.88 14.15
C ASP A 296 -11.59 -25.32 15.36
N GLY A 297 -12.04 -25.07 16.60
CA GLY A 297 -11.36 -25.50 17.83
C GLY A 297 -10.09 -24.69 18.18
N HIS A 298 -10.01 -23.46 17.71
CA HIS A 298 -8.92 -22.51 18.01
C HIS A 298 -9.26 -21.57 19.19
N GLY A 299 -10.25 -21.89 20.01
CA GLY A 299 -10.70 -21.08 21.13
C GLY A 299 -9.87 -21.28 22.40
#